data_aafb84f70e2d4bcc4cfaaa42c8a409c2
#
_entry.id   aafb84f70e2d4bcc4cfaaa42c8a409c2
#
_cell.length_a   1.000
_cell.length_b   1.000
_cell.length_c   1.000
_cell.angle_alpha   90.00
_cell.angle_beta   90.00
_cell.angle_gamma   90.00
#
_symmetry.space_group_name_H-M   'P 1'
#
loop_
_entity.id
_entity.type
_entity.pdbx_description
1 polymer ?
#
loop_
_entity_poly.entity_id
_entity_poly.type
_entity_poly.pdbx_seq_one_letter_code
_entity_poly.pdbx_strand_id
1 'polypeptide(L)'
;AFIGFSSHSRSFRQHPLMVLAALLSTPCLQIYFINQLLQVVPRSPILRSQDIVSDILQVEHHHQPANRESECCLPNYLLSIHLGQPIQLERTIDGRRSSDLLAEGDIMITPPYLHRKLFWDTDAEFLLLRLEPKLFASAVYESVDANHIQIVPQPKICDPLIQQIGLALKAELEIDGLSDRLYAESMANALTVHLLRHYSTRRREIQACSGRLPNHKLQQAIDYIQAHLAEDVSLEAIATELGMSQYHFARLFKQSTGYSPYQYVIKRRIERAQELMMQEQQSIANIALKVGFASQSQFGRHFKRLTGVTPKQFLKK
;
A
#
# COMPACT_ATOMS: atom_id res chain seq x y z
N ALA A 1 54.80 -7.66 20.15
CA ALA A 1 54.12 -8.95 20.24
C ALA A 1 52.90 -8.88 19.34
N PHE A 2 52.95 -9.58 18.22
CA PHE A 2 51.81 -9.70 17.27
C PHE A 2 50.81 -10.71 17.85
N ILE A 3 49.52 -10.35 17.83
CA ILE A 3 48.43 -11.31 17.95
C ILE A 3 47.49 -11.06 16.79
N GLY A 4 47.40 -12.05 15.88
CA GLY A 4 46.55 -12.04 14.72
C GLY A 4 45.07 -12.19 15.08
N PHE A 5 44.19 -11.45 14.40
CA PHE A 5 42.74 -11.68 14.39
C PHE A 5 42.33 -12.32 13.09
N SER A 6 41.88 -13.54 13.22
CA SER A 6 41.29 -14.36 12.16
C SER A 6 39.93 -13.78 11.71
N SER A 7 39.80 -13.63 10.41
CA SER A 7 38.59 -13.24 9.69
C SER A 7 37.50 -14.31 9.76
N HIS A 8 36.33 -13.99 10.33
CA HIS A 8 35.09 -14.66 10.04
C HIS A 8 34.04 -13.59 9.65
N SER A 9 33.96 -13.36 8.37
CA SER A 9 32.91 -12.56 7.75
C SER A 9 31.61 -13.37 7.72
N ARG A 10 30.68 -13.06 8.64
CA ARG A 10 29.25 -13.36 8.47
C ARG A 10 28.53 -12.05 8.11
N SER A 11 28.07 -12.01 6.89
CA SER A 11 27.22 -11.01 6.25
C SER A 11 25.98 -10.75 7.11
N PHE A 12 25.95 -9.66 7.86
CA PHE A 12 24.74 -9.03 8.37
C PHE A 12 24.33 -7.92 7.37
N ARG A 13 23.50 -8.27 6.41
CA ARG A 13 22.71 -7.26 5.67
C ARG A 13 21.65 -6.73 6.65
N GLN A 14 22.02 -5.80 7.49
CA GLN A 14 21.06 -4.99 8.24
C GLN A 14 20.38 -4.02 7.24
N HIS A 15 19.05 -4.03 7.21
CA HIS A 15 18.23 -3.11 6.44
C HIS A 15 18.60 -1.67 6.79
N PRO A 16 18.85 -0.78 5.81
CA PRO A 16 19.26 0.61 6.05
C PRO A 16 18.22 1.41 6.85
N LEU A 17 16.96 1.00 6.87
CA LEU A 17 15.87 1.63 7.65
C LEU A 17 15.99 1.46 9.17
N MET A 18 16.60 0.37 9.69
CA MET A 18 16.81 0.19 11.13
C MET A 18 17.95 1.05 11.67
N VAL A 19 18.97 1.28 10.89
CA VAL A 19 20.09 2.15 11.28
C VAL A 19 19.67 3.62 11.28
N LEU A 20 18.79 4.03 10.34
CA LEU A 20 18.25 5.39 10.30
C LEU A 20 17.32 5.68 11.48
N ALA A 21 16.48 4.73 11.88
CA ALA A 21 15.57 4.88 13.03
C ALA A 21 16.31 5.04 14.37
N ALA A 22 17.45 4.38 14.56
CA ALA A 22 18.27 4.51 15.76
C ALA A 22 19.06 5.84 15.81
N LEU A 23 19.39 6.43 14.68
CA LEU A 23 20.06 7.74 14.59
C LEU A 23 19.10 8.91 14.83
N LEU A 24 17.79 8.74 14.58
CA LEU A 24 16.77 9.78 14.71
C LEU A 24 16.32 10.05 16.17
N SER A 25 16.79 9.28 17.14
CA SER A 25 16.44 9.44 18.56
C SER A 25 17.31 10.43 19.34
N THR A 26 18.25 11.11 18.69
CA THR A 26 19.12 12.09 19.36
C THR A 26 18.59 13.52 19.24
N PRO A 27 18.62 14.34 20.33
CA PRO A 27 18.15 15.74 20.32
C PRO A 27 18.78 16.62 19.25
N CYS A 28 20.01 16.37 18.87
CA CYS A 28 20.72 17.10 17.82
C CYS A 28 20.11 16.92 16.43
N LEU A 29 19.55 15.75 16.14
CA LEU A 29 18.90 15.50 14.84
C LEU A 29 17.51 16.12 14.77
N GLN A 30 16.79 16.17 15.90
CA GLN A 30 15.51 16.92 15.95
C GLN A 30 15.72 18.41 15.68
N ILE A 31 16.77 19.02 16.22
CA ILE A 31 17.14 20.43 15.94
C ILE A 31 17.54 20.60 14.45
N TYR A 32 18.23 19.65 13.87
CA TYR A 32 18.59 19.65 12.45
C TYR A 32 17.35 19.58 11.54
N PHE A 33 16.35 18.74 11.89
CA PHE A 33 15.10 18.65 11.14
C PHE A 33 14.17 19.85 11.33
N ILE A 34 14.15 20.46 12.51
CA ILE A 34 13.45 21.73 12.76
C ILE A 34 14.07 22.85 11.89
N ASN A 35 15.40 22.91 11.79
CA ASN A 35 16.09 23.84 10.91
C ASN A 35 15.84 23.57 9.42
N GLN A 36 15.63 22.33 8.99
CA GLN A 36 15.25 22.04 7.61
C GLN A 36 13.84 22.52 7.26
N LEU A 37 12.88 22.51 8.21
CA LEU A 37 11.55 23.07 7.96
C LEU A 37 11.61 24.60 7.81
N LEU A 38 12.45 25.27 8.57
CA LEU A 38 12.72 26.72 8.44
C LEU A 38 13.42 27.06 7.10
N GLN A 39 14.06 26.08 6.44
CA GLN A 39 14.58 26.26 5.07
C GLN A 39 13.48 26.06 4.00
N VAL A 40 12.39 25.35 4.34
CA VAL A 40 11.27 25.08 3.43
C VAL A 40 10.32 26.26 3.33
N VAL A 41 10.14 27.02 4.40
CA VAL A 41 9.26 28.19 4.47
C VAL A 41 10.04 29.41 4.95
N PRO A 42 9.90 30.56 4.25
CA PRO A 42 10.72 31.77 4.53
C PRO A 42 10.52 32.35 5.92
N ARG A 43 9.36 32.16 6.54
CA ARG A 43 9.02 32.72 7.85
C ARG A 43 8.60 31.64 8.83
N SER A 44 8.83 31.90 10.12
CA SER A 44 8.31 31.07 11.22
C SER A 44 6.77 31.03 11.19
N PRO A 45 6.15 29.97 11.72
CA PRO A 45 4.69 29.88 11.83
C PRO A 45 4.15 31.03 12.71
N ILE A 46 2.93 31.47 12.42
CA ILE A 46 2.18 32.41 13.26
C ILE A 46 1.85 31.78 14.60
N LEU A 47 1.38 30.53 14.55
CA LEU A 47 1.04 29.71 15.72
C LEU A 47 1.63 28.33 15.55
N ARG A 48 2.04 27.71 16.65
CA ARG A 48 2.60 26.36 16.71
C ARG A 48 2.16 25.65 17.97
N SER A 49 1.78 24.36 17.84
CA SER A 49 1.44 23.52 18.99
C SER A 49 2.60 23.36 19.95
N GLN A 50 2.28 23.22 21.25
CA GLN A 50 3.26 23.00 22.30
C GLN A 50 3.98 21.66 22.14
N ASP A 51 5.20 21.56 22.70
CA ASP A 51 6.07 20.36 22.55
C ASP A 51 5.48 19.11 23.19
N ILE A 52 4.53 19.24 24.14
CA ILE A 52 3.85 18.10 24.79
C ILE A 52 3.10 17.21 23.80
N VAL A 53 2.63 17.77 22.69
CA VAL A 53 1.86 17.07 21.64
C VAL A 53 2.75 16.69 20.45
N SER A 54 3.94 17.26 20.37
CA SER A 54 4.83 17.18 19.18
C SER A 54 5.29 15.77 18.82
N ASP A 55 5.27 14.82 19.78
CA ASP A 55 5.67 13.43 19.57
C ASP A 55 4.68 12.61 18.70
N ILE A 56 3.51 13.15 18.41
CA ILE A 56 2.43 12.45 17.72
C ILE A 56 1.88 13.29 16.58
N LEU A 57 1.52 14.53 16.90
CA LEU A 57 0.95 15.50 15.99
C LEU A 57 1.56 16.86 16.26
N GLN A 58 2.06 17.52 15.24
CA GLN A 58 2.43 18.93 15.30
C GLN A 58 1.52 19.73 14.38
N VAL A 59 0.98 20.82 14.90
CA VAL A 59 0.08 21.73 14.17
C VAL A 59 0.76 23.10 14.08
N GLU A 60 0.86 23.62 12.86
CA GLU A 60 1.46 24.92 12.58
C GLU A 60 0.56 25.73 11.65
N HIS A 61 0.25 26.96 12.03
CA HIS A 61 -0.45 27.93 11.19
C HIS A 61 0.58 28.88 10.56
N HIS A 62 0.59 28.96 9.25
CA HIS A 62 1.57 29.71 8.49
C HIS A 62 0.92 30.79 7.64
N HIS A 63 1.60 31.96 7.58
CA HIS A 63 1.42 32.97 6.54
C HIS A 63 2.79 33.24 5.92
N GLN A 64 2.95 32.81 4.68
CA GLN A 64 4.24 32.84 3.98
C GLN A 64 4.17 33.78 2.78
N PRO A 65 5.20 34.60 2.54
CA PRO A 65 5.27 35.41 1.33
C PRO A 65 5.47 34.53 0.08
N ALA A 66 5.24 35.11 -1.09
CA ALA A 66 5.58 34.47 -2.35
C ALA A 66 7.01 33.89 -2.29
N ASN A 67 7.16 32.63 -2.69
CA ASN A 67 8.42 31.90 -2.58
C ASN A 67 8.85 31.31 -3.91
N ARG A 68 10.09 31.52 -4.30
CA ARG A 68 10.59 31.12 -5.61
C ARG A 68 11.24 29.74 -5.63
N GLU A 69 11.65 29.20 -4.50
CA GLU A 69 12.23 27.85 -4.44
C GLU A 69 12.29 27.34 -3.00
N SER A 70 11.56 26.26 -2.75
CA SER A 70 11.53 25.60 -1.46
C SER A 70 11.70 24.11 -1.69
N GLU A 71 12.80 23.55 -1.22
CA GLU A 71 13.11 22.12 -1.34
C GLU A 71 12.89 21.42 0.00
N CYS A 72 12.16 20.31 0.00
CA CYS A 72 11.75 19.63 1.21
C CYS A 72 11.80 18.11 1.07
N CYS A 73 12.39 17.48 2.09
CA CYS A 73 12.38 16.03 2.27
C CYS A 73 12.31 15.77 3.79
N LEU A 74 11.12 15.46 4.32
CA LEU A 74 10.90 15.30 5.75
C LEU A 74 10.52 13.86 6.12
N PRO A 75 10.84 13.40 7.34
CA PRO A 75 10.57 12.04 7.78
C PRO A 75 9.11 11.80 8.20
N ASN A 76 8.29 12.85 8.22
CA ASN A 76 6.92 12.83 8.71
C ASN A 76 5.90 12.83 7.57
N TYR A 77 4.67 12.39 7.86
CA TYR A 77 3.53 12.67 7.00
C TYR A 77 3.10 14.13 7.17
N LEU A 78 2.94 14.84 6.06
CA LEU A 78 2.50 16.22 6.06
C LEU A 78 1.15 16.35 5.37
N LEU A 79 0.21 17.02 6.05
CA LEU A 79 -1.04 17.50 5.45
C LEU A 79 -0.99 19.01 5.46
N SER A 80 -1.08 19.64 4.29
CA SER A 80 -1.17 21.09 4.16
C SER A 80 -2.57 21.46 3.71
N ILE A 81 -3.29 22.25 4.50
CA ILE A 81 -4.65 22.74 4.21
C ILE A 81 -4.53 24.23 3.87
N HIS A 82 -4.90 24.59 2.65
CA HIS A 82 -4.86 26.00 2.22
C HIS A 82 -6.02 26.78 2.86
N LEU A 83 -5.74 27.95 3.44
CA LEU A 83 -6.70 28.78 4.16
C LEU A 83 -6.94 30.15 3.53
N GLY A 84 -6.01 30.60 2.70
CA GLY A 84 -6.01 31.97 2.17
C GLY A 84 -6.62 32.09 0.77
N GLN A 85 -6.31 33.21 0.14
CA GLN A 85 -6.70 33.47 -1.26
C GLN A 85 -6.09 32.43 -2.19
N PRO A 86 -6.71 32.16 -3.34
CA PRO A 86 -6.17 31.21 -4.31
C PRO A 86 -4.73 31.58 -4.73
N ILE A 87 -3.84 30.57 -4.76
CA ILE A 87 -2.44 30.69 -5.18
C ILE A 87 -2.13 29.73 -6.32
N GLN A 88 -1.23 30.15 -7.21
CA GLN A 88 -0.66 29.24 -8.20
C GLN A 88 0.53 28.51 -7.56
N LEU A 89 0.36 27.21 -7.31
CA LEU A 89 1.40 26.35 -6.75
C LEU A 89 2.03 25.51 -7.85
N GLU A 90 3.32 25.74 -8.09
CA GLU A 90 4.13 24.83 -8.90
C GLU A 90 4.91 23.89 -8.01
N ARG A 91 5.03 22.63 -8.43
CA ARG A 91 5.80 21.62 -7.71
C ARG A 91 6.60 20.75 -8.67
N THR A 92 7.74 20.31 -8.19
CA THR A 92 8.55 19.28 -8.85
C THR A 92 8.68 18.10 -7.90
N ILE A 93 8.22 16.92 -8.33
CA ILE A 93 8.31 15.66 -7.60
C ILE A 93 8.93 14.64 -8.55
N ASP A 94 10.02 13.99 -8.13
CA ASP A 94 10.76 13.02 -8.95
C ASP A 94 11.10 13.56 -10.35
N GLY A 95 11.49 14.84 -10.43
CA GLY A 95 11.84 15.52 -11.68
C GLY A 95 10.64 15.91 -12.57
N ARG A 96 9.41 15.57 -12.19
CA ARG A 96 8.19 15.97 -12.91
C ARG A 96 7.62 17.25 -12.35
N ARG A 97 7.50 18.26 -13.20
CA ARG A 97 6.89 19.55 -12.85
C ARG A 97 5.38 19.51 -13.11
N SER A 98 4.62 20.02 -12.15
CA SER A 98 3.17 20.23 -12.27
C SER A 98 2.79 21.54 -11.61
N SER A 99 1.65 22.10 -12.00
CA SER A 99 1.15 23.36 -11.50
C SER A 99 -0.36 23.28 -11.30
N ASP A 100 -0.84 23.73 -10.14
CA ASP A 100 -2.26 23.74 -9.79
C ASP A 100 -2.63 25.06 -9.11
N LEU A 101 -3.84 25.52 -9.33
CA LEU A 101 -4.44 26.59 -8.54
C LEU A 101 -5.00 25.95 -7.25
N LEU A 102 -4.43 26.33 -6.10
CA LEU A 102 -4.96 25.97 -4.78
C LEU A 102 -5.94 27.04 -4.30
N ALA A 103 -7.13 26.61 -3.93
CA ALA A 103 -8.16 27.46 -3.33
C ALA A 103 -8.31 27.11 -1.84
N GLU A 104 -9.04 27.93 -1.09
CA GLU A 104 -9.36 27.69 0.31
C GLU A 104 -9.99 26.29 0.50
N GLY A 105 -9.47 25.54 1.47
CA GLY A 105 -9.88 24.17 1.77
C GLY A 105 -9.20 23.08 0.93
N ASP A 106 -8.42 23.43 -0.09
CA ASP A 106 -7.62 22.45 -0.83
C ASP A 106 -6.51 21.87 0.06
N ILE A 107 -6.31 20.56 -0.05
CA ILE A 107 -5.40 19.80 0.81
C ILE A 107 -4.33 19.11 -0.04
N MET A 108 -3.08 19.16 0.45
CA MET A 108 -2.00 18.34 -0.05
C MET A 108 -1.60 17.29 0.99
N ILE A 109 -1.39 16.04 0.55
CA ILE A 109 -0.86 14.95 1.38
C ILE A 109 0.52 14.56 0.86
N THR A 110 1.52 14.67 1.73
CA THR A 110 2.91 14.34 1.44
C THR A 110 3.38 13.23 2.36
N PRO A 111 3.70 12.04 1.84
CA PRO A 111 4.30 10.97 2.62
C PRO A 111 5.74 11.29 3.04
N PRO A 112 6.27 10.56 4.05
CA PRO A 112 7.65 10.70 4.49
C PRO A 112 8.65 10.51 3.35
N TYR A 113 9.77 11.22 3.43
CA TYR A 113 10.91 11.13 2.51
C TYR A 113 10.59 11.42 1.05
N LEU A 114 9.42 12.00 0.75
CA LEU A 114 9.13 12.48 -0.60
C LEU A 114 9.90 13.76 -0.88
N HIS A 115 10.84 13.66 -1.80
CA HIS A 115 11.64 14.81 -2.24
C HIS A 115 10.80 15.70 -3.17
N ARG A 116 10.60 16.95 -2.81
CA ARG A 116 9.80 17.90 -3.59
C ARG A 116 10.37 19.31 -3.54
N LYS A 117 10.18 20.03 -4.64
CA LYS A 117 10.39 21.49 -4.73
C LYS A 117 9.04 22.16 -4.90
N LEU A 118 8.81 23.23 -4.19
CA LEU A 118 7.58 24.03 -4.24
C LEU A 118 7.90 25.47 -4.59
N PHE A 119 7.05 26.06 -5.41
CA PHE A 119 7.03 27.48 -5.75
C PHE A 119 5.58 27.96 -5.72
N TRP A 120 5.34 29.12 -5.12
CA TRP A 120 4.05 29.81 -5.14
C TRP A 120 4.25 31.29 -5.40
N ASP A 121 3.31 31.89 -6.13
CA ASP A 121 3.43 33.20 -6.77
C ASP A 121 3.01 34.39 -5.89
N THR A 122 2.16 34.15 -4.89
CA THR A 122 1.60 35.18 -4.01
C THR A 122 1.68 34.73 -2.55
N ASP A 123 1.31 35.59 -1.60
CA ASP A 123 1.28 35.23 -0.19
C ASP A 123 0.33 34.05 0.05
N ALA A 124 0.82 33.06 0.78
CA ALA A 124 0.12 31.80 1.07
C ALA A 124 -0.19 31.67 2.56
N GLU A 125 -1.45 31.42 2.88
CA GLU A 125 -1.88 31.06 4.23
C GLU A 125 -2.33 29.59 4.26
N PHE A 126 -1.75 28.81 5.20
CA PHE A 126 -2.04 27.40 5.30
C PHE A 126 -1.84 26.85 6.72
N LEU A 127 -2.58 25.79 7.02
CA LEU A 127 -2.37 24.97 8.20
C LEU A 127 -1.52 23.77 7.81
N LEU A 128 -0.46 23.50 8.55
CA LEU A 128 0.42 22.33 8.37
C LEU A 128 0.23 21.38 9.55
N LEU A 129 -0.24 20.17 9.25
CA LEU A 129 -0.34 19.07 10.20
C LEU A 129 0.79 18.09 9.90
N ARG A 130 1.63 17.83 10.90
CA ARG A 130 2.72 16.87 10.83
C ARG A 130 2.38 15.66 11.70
N LEU A 131 2.28 14.48 11.10
CA LEU A 131 1.98 13.23 11.77
C LEU A 131 3.22 12.32 11.80
N GLU A 132 3.47 11.73 12.96
CA GLU A 132 4.59 10.81 13.14
C GLU A 132 4.33 9.45 12.45
N PRO A 133 5.34 8.87 11.77
CA PRO A 133 5.19 7.56 11.11
C PRO A 133 4.79 6.43 12.05
N LYS A 134 5.13 6.52 13.36
CA LYS A 134 4.75 5.53 14.38
C LYS A 134 3.24 5.35 14.53
N LEU A 135 2.43 6.41 14.28
CA LEU A 135 0.96 6.32 14.30
C LEU A 135 0.44 5.37 13.23
N PHE A 136 1.01 5.46 12.04
CA PHE A 136 0.63 4.61 10.92
C PHE A 136 1.04 3.16 11.13
N ALA A 137 2.23 2.94 11.69
CA ALA A 137 2.70 1.61 12.04
C ALA A 137 1.77 0.94 13.08
N SER A 138 1.36 1.67 14.13
CA SER A 138 0.45 1.15 15.17
C SER A 138 -0.94 0.81 14.60
N ALA A 139 -1.50 1.66 13.75
CA ALA A 139 -2.81 1.44 13.13
C ALA A 139 -2.82 0.28 12.11
N VAL A 140 -1.67 -0.08 11.56
CA VAL A 140 -1.52 -1.17 10.58
C VAL A 140 -1.24 -2.52 11.27
N TYR A 141 -0.74 -2.54 12.50
CA TYR A 141 -0.40 -3.77 13.24
C TYR A 141 -1.59 -4.73 13.44
N GLU A 142 -2.81 -4.26 13.32
CA GLU A 142 -4.04 -5.08 13.35
C GLU A 142 -4.38 -5.74 12.00
N SER A 143 -3.62 -5.47 10.93
CA SER A 143 -3.84 -6.04 9.60
C SER A 143 -2.66 -6.90 9.14
N VAL A 144 -2.94 -8.09 8.62
CA VAL A 144 -1.99 -9.16 8.26
C VAL A 144 -0.92 -8.73 7.21
N ASP A 145 -1.08 -7.58 6.52
CA ASP A 145 -0.19 -7.09 5.45
C ASP A 145 0.52 -5.77 5.80
N ALA A 146 0.97 -5.62 7.05
CA ALA A 146 1.54 -4.38 7.59
C ALA A 146 2.74 -3.80 6.79
N ASN A 147 3.52 -4.61 6.10
CA ASN A 147 4.81 -4.20 5.54
C ASN A 147 4.74 -3.47 4.18
N HIS A 148 3.57 -3.32 3.55
CA HIS A 148 3.45 -2.75 2.20
C HIS A 148 2.42 -1.60 2.07
N ILE A 149 1.81 -1.16 3.18
CA ILE A 149 0.83 -0.08 3.13
C ILE A 149 1.55 1.27 3.16
N GLN A 150 1.49 1.99 2.05
CA GLN A 150 2.05 3.34 1.92
C GLN A 150 0.94 4.35 1.59
N ILE A 151 1.02 5.54 2.18
CA ILE A 151 0.16 6.65 1.77
C ILE A 151 0.64 7.17 0.42
N VAL A 152 -0.29 7.34 -0.50
CA VAL A 152 -0.02 7.83 -1.85
C VAL A 152 -0.02 9.35 -1.84
N PRO A 153 1.00 10.02 -2.39
CA PRO A 153 1.04 11.47 -2.49
C PRO A 153 -0.24 12.01 -3.16
N GLN A 154 -0.84 13.01 -2.54
CA GLN A 154 -1.98 13.73 -3.12
C GLN A 154 -1.56 15.18 -3.35
N PRO A 155 -1.38 15.59 -4.60
CA PRO A 155 -0.94 16.95 -4.92
C PRO A 155 -2.03 18.01 -4.68
N LYS A 156 -3.29 17.65 -4.83
CA LYS A 156 -4.46 18.47 -4.57
C LYS A 156 -5.69 17.59 -4.39
N ILE A 157 -6.40 17.73 -3.29
CA ILE A 157 -7.68 17.06 -3.01
C ILE A 157 -8.59 17.99 -2.22
N CYS A 158 -9.88 17.71 -2.27
CA CYS A 158 -10.88 18.22 -1.32
C CYS A 158 -11.37 17.04 -0.45
N ASP A 159 -11.15 17.12 0.85
CA ASP A 159 -11.61 16.12 1.82
C ASP A 159 -12.23 16.83 3.03
N PRO A 160 -13.57 16.81 3.17
CA PRO A 160 -14.26 17.53 4.23
C PRO A 160 -13.85 17.08 5.63
N LEU A 161 -13.54 15.78 5.84
CA LEU A 161 -13.14 15.29 7.16
C LEU A 161 -11.77 15.82 7.56
N ILE A 162 -10.78 15.75 6.66
CA ILE A 162 -9.45 16.30 6.93
C ILE A 162 -9.52 17.80 7.18
N GLN A 163 -10.31 18.52 6.36
CA GLN A 163 -10.51 19.96 6.52
C GLN A 163 -11.11 20.31 7.89
N GLN A 164 -12.21 19.64 8.29
CA GLN A 164 -12.86 19.92 9.56
C GLN A 164 -11.98 19.58 10.78
N ILE A 165 -11.26 18.48 10.74
CA ILE A 165 -10.29 18.14 11.79
C ILE A 165 -9.19 19.21 11.86
N GLY A 166 -8.66 19.64 10.72
CA GLY A 166 -7.65 20.70 10.68
C GLY A 166 -8.14 22.02 11.26
N LEU A 167 -9.36 22.46 10.90
CA LEU A 167 -9.94 23.68 11.44
C LEU A 167 -10.21 23.59 12.94
N ALA A 168 -10.67 22.43 13.43
CA ALA A 168 -10.85 22.19 14.86
C ALA A 168 -9.52 22.26 15.63
N LEU A 169 -8.46 21.66 15.10
CA LEU A 169 -7.10 21.73 15.67
C LEU A 169 -6.57 23.18 15.65
N LYS A 170 -6.85 23.94 14.59
CA LYS A 170 -6.47 25.36 14.50
C LYS A 170 -7.18 26.17 15.59
N ALA A 171 -8.48 25.95 15.81
CA ALA A 171 -9.24 26.65 16.84
C ALA A 171 -8.68 26.40 18.26
N GLU A 172 -8.36 25.14 18.59
CA GLU A 172 -7.71 24.81 19.87
C GLU A 172 -6.31 25.40 19.97
N LEU A 173 -5.56 25.45 18.88
CA LEU A 173 -4.25 26.09 18.81
C LEU A 173 -4.31 27.59 19.12
N GLU A 174 -5.37 28.28 18.68
CA GLU A 174 -5.63 29.72 18.94
C GLU A 174 -6.05 30.00 20.38
N ILE A 175 -6.71 29.07 21.05
CA ILE A 175 -7.24 29.24 22.41
C ILE A 175 -6.14 29.02 23.46
N ASP A 176 -5.48 27.86 23.44
CA ASP A 176 -4.52 27.47 24.49
C ASP A 176 -3.25 26.78 23.98
N GLY A 177 -2.95 26.93 22.69
CA GLY A 177 -1.74 26.34 22.08
C GLY A 177 -1.84 24.83 21.83
N LEU A 178 -3.03 24.25 21.83
CA LEU A 178 -3.29 22.81 21.71
C LEU A 178 -2.61 22.04 22.87
N SER A 179 -2.95 22.39 24.10
CA SER A 179 -2.36 21.80 25.32
C SER A 179 -3.00 20.45 25.70
N ASP A 180 -4.24 20.16 25.27
CA ASP A 180 -4.91 18.90 25.54
C ASP A 180 -4.37 17.75 24.67
N ARG A 181 -3.51 16.96 25.31
CA ARG A 181 -2.87 15.80 24.68
C ARG A 181 -3.89 14.77 24.18
N LEU A 182 -4.90 14.45 24.98
CA LEU A 182 -5.90 13.43 24.62
C LEU A 182 -6.70 13.86 23.39
N TYR A 183 -7.06 15.13 23.31
CA TYR A 183 -7.73 15.68 22.14
C TYR A 183 -6.87 15.58 20.89
N ALA A 184 -5.61 16.01 20.96
CA ALA A 184 -4.67 15.96 19.85
C ALA A 184 -4.39 14.50 19.38
N GLU A 185 -4.21 13.57 20.33
CA GLU A 185 -4.03 12.13 20.04
C GLU A 185 -5.26 11.54 19.33
N SER A 186 -6.46 11.90 19.79
CA SER A 186 -7.71 11.43 19.18
C SER A 186 -7.86 11.92 17.75
N MET A 187 -7.57 13.20 17.49
CA MET A 187 -7.61 13.79 16.15
C MET A 187 -6.52 13.19 15.23
N ALA A 188 -5.32 13.00 15.74
CA ALA A 188 -4.21 12.35 15.01
C ALA A 188 -4.57 10.91 14.62
N ASN A 189 -5.16 10.14 15.54
CA ASN A 189 -5.62 8.79 15.27
C ASN A 189 -6.74 8.75 14.21
N ALA A 190 -7.73 9.64 14.32
CA ALA A 190 -8.79 9.75 13.33
C ALA A 190 -8.25 10.07 11.93
N LEU A 191 -7.31 11.02 11.82
CA LEU A 191 -6.64 11.36 10.57
C LEU A 191 -5.85 10.16 10.03
N THR A 192 -5.08 9.47 10.86
CA THR A 192 -4.27 8.32 10.47
C THR A 192 -5.13 7.19 9.90
N VAL A 193 -6.22 6.83 10.59
CA VAL A 193 -7.17 5.80 10.12
C VAL A 193 -7.83 6.22 8.81
N HIS A 194 -8.24 7.48 8.70
CA HIS A 194 -8.85 8.02 7.48
C HIS A 194 -7.87 7.98 6.30
N LEU A 195 -6.62 8.41 6.50
CA LEU A 195 -5.58 8.38 5.48
C LEU A 195 -5.28 6.95 5.01
N LEU A 196 -5.13 6.01 5.94
CA LEU A 196 -4.92 4.59 5.62
C LEU A 196 -6.08 4.01 4.82
N ARG A 197 -7.31 4.39 5.15
CA ARG A 197 -8.51 3.89 4.50
C ARG A 197 -8.71 4.46 3.10
N HIS A 198 -8.41 5.74 2.89
CA HIS A 198 -8.79 6.47 1.67
C HIS A 198 -7.63 6.82 0.74
N TYR A 199 -6.41 6.93 1.27
CA TYR A 199 -5.24 7.43 0.53
C TYR A 199 -4.04 6.49 0.54
N SER A 200 -4.20 5.23 0.99
CA SER A 200 -3.11 4.24 0.97
C SER A 200 -3.07 3.43 -0.33
N THR A 201 -1.93 2.81 -0.57
CA THR A 201 -1.73 1.85 -1.66
C THR A 201 -2.73 0.69 -1.59
N ARG A 202 -3.16 0.29 -0.39
CA ARG A 202 -4.20 -0.72 -0.17
C ARG A 202 -5.51 -0.37 -0.90
N ARG A 203 -5.92 0.88 -0.94
CA ARG A 203 -7.12 1.30 -1.69
C ARG A 203 -6.90 1.23 -3.20
N ARG A 204 -5.70 1.57 -3.69
CA ARG A 204 -5.38 1.43 -5.12
C ARG A 204 -5.35 -0.03 -5.55
N GLU A 205 -4.83 -0.92 -4.71
CA GLU A 205 -4.93 -2.36 -4.95
C GLU A 205 -6.39 -2.83 -4.92
N ILE A 206 -7.20 -2.37 -3.98
CA ILE A 206 -8.64 -2.66 -3.93
C ILE A 206 -9.39 -2.04 -5.12
N GLN A 207 -9.02 -0.85 -5.60
CA GLN A 207 -9.64 -0.21 -6.77
C GLN A 207 -9.07 -0.69 -8.11
N ALA A 208 -7.78 -0.96 -8.20
CA ALA A 208 -7.15 -1.62 -9.36
C ALA A 208 -7.50 -3.11 -9.41
N CYS A 209 -7.75 -3.73 -8.26
CA CYS A 209 -8.31 -5.06 -8.08
C CYS A 209 -9.85 -5.10 -8.04
N SER A 210 -10.54 -4.04 -8.48
CA SER A 210 -11.99 -4.08 -8.69
C SER A 210 -12.33 -4.99 -9.87
N GLY A 211 -11.97 -6.26 -9.75
CA GLY A 211 -12.33 -7.30 -10.65
C GLY A 211 -11.31 -8.39 -10.93
N ARG A 212 -10.01 -8.26 -10.67
CA ARG A 212 -9.02 -9.29 -11.06
C ARG A 212 -7.95 -9.52 -9.99
N LEU A 213 -7.40 -10.72 -9.96
CA LEU A 213 -6.18 -11.01 -9.18
C LEU A 213 -4.98 -10.25 -9.77
N PRO A 214 -4.09 -9.69 -8.93
CA PRO A 214 -2.79 -9.21 -9.39
C PRO A 214 -2.05 -10.29 -10.16
N ASN A 215 -1.32 -9.94 -11.21
CA ASN A 215 -0.68 -10.91 -12.10
C ASN A 215 0.22 -11.90 -11.35
N HIS A 216 0.98 -11.45 -10.34
CA HIS A 216 1.84 -12.33 -9.55
C HIS A 216 1.03 -13.33 -8.72
N LYS A 217 -0.08 -12.92 -8.06
CA LYS A 217 -0.97 -13.81 -7.31
C LYS A 217 -1.74 -14.76 -8.23
N LEU A 218 -2.11 -14.30 -9.42
CA LEU A 218 -2.74 -15.17 -10.42
C LEU A 218 -1.76 -16.25 -10.88
N GLN A 219 -0.51 -15.88 -11.17
CA GLN A 219 0.52 -16.84 -11.55
C GLN A 219 0.82 -17.82 -10.43
N GLN A 220 0.99 -17.34 -9.19
CA GLN A 220 1.20 -18.19 -8.01
C GLN A 220 0.05 -19.20 -7.81
N ALA A 221 -1.22 -18.76 -7.98
CA ALA A 221 -2.36 -19.67 -7.93
C ALA A 221 -2.34 -20.72 -9.03
N ILE A 222 -1.99 -20.33 -10.26
CA ILE A 222 -1.86 -21.24 -11.40
C ILE A 222 -0.76 -22.27 -11.16
N ASP A 223 0.39 -21.83 -10.69
CA ASP A 223 1.56 -22.68 -10.40
C ASP A 223 1.23 -23.67 -9.28
N TYR A 224 0.57 -23.21 -8.21
CA TYR A 224 0.09 -24.09 -7.14
C TYR A 224 -0.86 -25.16 -7.68
N ILE A 225 -1.86 -24.78 -8.48
CA ILE A 225 -2.82 -25.71 -9.09
C ILE A 225 -2.09 -26.74 -9.97
N GLN A 226 -1.11 -26.32 -10.76
CA GLN A 226 -0.36 -27.21 -11.63
C GLN A 226 0.51 -28.20 -10.86
N ALA A 227 1.15 -27.76 -9.79
CA ALA A 227 1.97 -28.62 -8.93
C ALA A 227 1.17 -29.71 -8.23
N HIS A 228 -0.08 -29.41 -7.84
CA HIS A 228 -0.95 -30.30 -7.07
C HIS A 228 -2.11 -30.89 -7.88
N LEU A 229 -2.02 -30.89 -9.22
CA LEU A 229 -3.14 -31.22 -10.11
C LEU A 229 -3.71 -32.64 -9.89
N ALA A 230 -2.85 -33.57 -9.52
CA ALA A 230 -3.23 -34.97 -9.24
C ALA A 230 -3.82 -35.19 -7.83
N GLU A 231 -3.69 -34.20 -6.95
CA GLU A 231 -4.10 -34.27 -5.56
C GLU A 231 -5.50 -33.66 -5.35
N ASP A 232 -6.03 -33.75 -4.12
CA ASP A 232 -7.27 -33.07 -3.77
C ASP A 232 -6.99 -31.59 -3.46
N VAL A 233 -7.04 -30.77 -4.53
CA VAL A 233 -6.81 -29.32 -4.42
C VAL A 233 -8.03 -28.65 -3.78
N SER A 234 -7.89 -28.20 -2.53
CA SER A 234 -8.94 -27.45 -1.86
C SER A 234 -8.85 -25.95 -2.15
N LEU A 235 -10.02 -25.29 -2.17
CA LEU A 235 -10.09 -23.83 -2.30
C LEU A 235 -9.38 -23.11 -1.14
N GLU A 236 -9.45 -23.73 0.05
CA GLU A 236 -8.81 -23.26 1.26
C GLU A 236 -7.27 -23.24 1.14
N ALA A 237 -6.69 -24.33 0.63
CA ALA A 237 -5.25 -24.46 0.47
C ALA A 237 -4.70 -23.39 -0.48
N ILE A 238 -5.35 -23.17 -1.64
CA ILE A 238 -4.93 -22.13 -2.59
C ILE A 238 -5.07 -20.72 -1.96
N ALA A 239 -6.19 -20.46 -1.29
CA ALA A 239 -6.44 -19.15 -0.68
C ALA A 239 -5.43 -18.85 0.44
N THR A 240 -5.08 -19.84 1.26
CA THR A 240 -4.06 -19.73 2.32
C THR A 240 -2.69 -19.44 1.74
N GLU A 241 -2.29 -20.15 0.67
CA GLU A 241 -1.01 -19.90 -0.03
C GLU A 241 -0.88 -18.46 -0.53
N LEU A 242 -2.00 -17.86 -0.93
CA LEU A 242 -2.06 -16.48 -1.43
C LEU A 242 -2.29 -15.42 -0.34
N GLY A 243 -2.45 -15.82 0.93
CA GLY A 243 -2.80 -14.92 2.02
C GLY A 243 -4.16 -14.24 1.83
N MET A 244 -5.18 -14.99 1.35
CA MET A 244 -6.51 -14.46 1.01
C MET A 244 -7.63 -15.31 1.63
N SER A 245 -8.82 -14.71 1.81
CA SER A 245 -10.00 -15.50 2.13
C SER A 245 -10.48 -16.30 0.91
N GLN A 246 -11.03 -17.51 1.13
CA GLN A 246 -11.55 -18.39 0.07
C GLN A 246 -12.56 -17.68 -0.83
N TYR A 247 -13.49 -16.92 -0.25
CA TYR A 247 -14.51 -16.18 -0.99
C TYR A 247 -13.89 -15.10 -1.89
N HIS A 248 -12.95 -14.33 -1.36
CA HIS A 248 -12.28 -13.25 -2.10
C HIS A 248 -11.42 -13.83 -3.25
N PHE A 249 -10.65 -14.87 -2.98
CA PHE A 249 -9.88 -15.58 -3.99
C PHE A 249 -10.78 -16.14 -5.11
N ALA A 250 -11.82 -16.91 -4.78
CA ALA A 250 -12.71 -17.52 -5.78
C ALA A 250 -13.35 -16.50 -6.72
N ARG A 251 -13.78 -15.35 -6.16
CA ARG A 251 -14.37 -14.24 -6.92
C ARG A 251 -13.37 -13.64 -7.89
N LEU A 252 -12.18 -13.23 -7.38
CA LEU A 252 -11.14 -12.57 -8.18
C LEU A 252 -10.54 -13.53 -9.22
N PHE A 253 -10.33 -14.80 -8.87
CA PHE A 253 -9.82 -15.82 -9.79
C PHE A 253 -10.77 -16.02 -10.97
N LYS A 254 -12.10 -16.12 -10.70
CA LYS A 254 -13.11 -16.20 -11.75
C LYS A 254 -13.13 -14.97 -12.65
N GLN A 255 -12.97 -13.77 -12.09
CA GLN A 255 -12.90 -12.53 -12.86
C GLN A 255 -11.60 -12.42 -13.71
N SER A 256 -10.51 -13.04 -13.24
CA SER A 256 -9.23 -13.05 -13.96
C SER A 256 -9.16 -14.08 -15.08
N THR A 257 -9.70 -15.29 -14.83
CA THR A 257 -9.56 -16.45 -15.73
C THR A 257 -10.81 -16.79 -16.53
N GLY A 258 -11.98 -16.22 -16.15
CA GLY A 258 -13.29 -16.60 -16.67
C GLY A 258 -13.87 -17.90 -16.07
N TYR A 259 -13.09 -18.63 -15.26
CA TYR A 259 -13.48 -19.91 -14.65
C TYR A 259 -13.44 -19.82 -13.13
N SER A 260 -14.37 -20.51 -12.44
CA SER A 260 -14.18 -20.72 -11.01
C SER A 260 -12.91 -21.58 -10.76
N PRO A 261 -12.27 -21.50 -9.59
CA PRO A 261 -11.09 -22.32 -9.29
C PRO A 261 -11.31 -23.80 -9.56
N TYR A 262 -12.46 -24.36 -9.13
CA TYR A 262 -12.82 -25.73 -9.41
C TYR A 262 -12.93 -26.04 -10.91
N GLN A 263 -13.61 -25.18 -11.68
CA GLN A 263 -13.74 -25.36 -13.14
C GLN A 263 -12.38 -25.30 -13.83
N TYR A 264 -11.49 -24.43 -13.35
CA TYR A 264 -10.13 -24.30 -13.86
C TYR A 264 -9.30 -25.58 -13.60
N VAL A 265 -9.35 -26.12 -12.38
CA VAL A 265 -8.68 -27.40 -12.04
C VAL A 265 -9.19 -28.52 -12.94
N ILE A 266 -10.52 -28.68 -13.08
CA ILE A 266 -11.11 -29.71 -13.95
C ILE A 266 -10.63 -29.52 -15.42
N LYS A 267 -10.62 -28.30 -15.93
CA LYS A 267 -10.13 -28.00 -17.28
C LYS A 267 -8.67 -28.45 -17.43
N ARG A 268 -7.78 -28.07 -16.50
CA ARG A 268 -6.37 -28.45 -16.54
C ARG A 268 -6.15 -29.97 -16.44
N ARG A 269 -6.95 -30.66 -15.61
CA ARG A 269 -6.94 -32.14 -15.53
C ARG A 269 -7.30 -32.79 -16.86
N ILE A 270 -8.30 -32.27 -17.55
CA ILE A 270 -8.72 -32.81 -18.86
C ILE A 270 -7.64 -32.53 -19.92
N GLU A 271 -7.05 -31.34 -19.95
CA GLU A 271 -5.94 -31.01 -20.85
C GLU A 271 -4.76 -31.96 -20.61
N ARG A 272 -4.38 -32.18 -19.35
CA ARG A 272 -3.32 -33.13 -19.00
C ARG A 272 -3.64 -34.56 -19.37
N ALA A 273 -4.90 -34.98 -19.22
CA ALA A 273 -5.33 -36.29 -19.64
C ALA A 273 -5.24 -36.48 -21.16
N GLN A 274 -5.58 -35.47 -21.96
CA GLN A 274 -5.43 -35.52 -23.42
C GLN A 274 -3.95 -35.71 -23.83
N GLU A 275 -3.02 -35.01 -23.16
CA GLU A 275 -1.57 -35.18 -23.39
C GLU A 275 -1.13 -36.64 -23.09
N LEU A 276 -1.53 -37.19 -21.94
CA LEU A 276 -1.19 -38.55 -21.54
C LEU A 276 -1.81 -39.58 -22.48
N MET A 277 -3.03 -39.35 -22.94
CA MET A 277 -3.71 -40.26 -23.91
C MET A 277 -2.99 -40.29 -25.27
N MET A 278 -2.29 -39.23 -25.66
CA MET A 278 -1.52 -39.22 -26.90
C MET A 278 -0.12 -39.82 -26.75
N GLN A 279 0.46 -39.76 -25.56
CA GLN A 279 1.84 -40.15 -25.29
C GLN A 279 2.01 -41.59 -24.77
N GLU A 280 1.04 -42.07 -24.03
CA GLU A 280 1.14 -43.33 -23.26
C GLU A 280 0.01 -44.30 -23.62
N GLN A 281 0.38 -45.57 -23.80
CA GLN A 281 -0.58 -46.69 -23.97
C GLN A 281 -1.17 -47.14 -22.60
N GLN A 282 -1.73 -46.17 -21.85
CA GLN A 282 -2.36 -46.48 -20.56
C GLN A 282 -3.87 -46.66 -20.69
N SER A 283 -4.43 -47.40 -19.75
CA SER A 283 -5.91 -47.52 -19.67
C SER A 283 -6.52 -46.18 -19.28
N ILE A 284 -7.74 -45.91 -19.80
CA ILE A 284 -8.51 -44.69 -19.48
C ILE A 284 -8.73 -44.55 -17.96
N ALA A 285 -8.88 -45.68 -17.25
CA ALA A 285 -9.03 -45.70 -15.80
C ALA A 285 -7.78 -45.22 -15.08
N ASN A 286 -6.60 -45.65 -15.51
CA ASN A 286 -5.31 -45.24 -14.93
C ASN A 286 -5.03 -43.74 -15.20
N ILE A 287 -5.31 -43.28 -16.41
CA ILE A 287 -5.19 -41.87 -16.76
C ILE A 287 -6.10 -41.00 -15.88
N ALA A 288 -7.36 -41.42 -15.69
CA ALA A 288 -8.31 -40.72 -14.84
C ALA A 288 -7.77 -40.53 -13.40
N LEU A 289 -7.23 -41.58 -12.79
CA LEU A 289 -6.62 -41.54 -11.47
C LEU A 289 -5.36 -40.68 -11.43
N LYS A 290 -4.48 -40.83 -12.44
CA LYS A 290 -3.20 -40.10 -12.55
C LYS A 290 -3.39 -38.57 -12.65
N VAL A 291 -4.50 -38.11 -13.22
CA VAL A 291 -4.82 -36.68 -13.31
C VAL A 291 -5.74 -36.19 -12.20
N GLY A 292 -6.03 -37.01 -11.17
CA GLY A 292 -6.71 -36.62 -9.94
C GLY A 292 -8.24 -36.75 -9.94
N PHE A 293 -8.86 -37.58 -10.84
CA PHE A 293 -10.27 -37.93 -10.72
C PHE A 293 -10.47 -39.14 -9.81
N ALA A 294 -11.49 -39.08 -8.97
CA ALA A 294 -11.81 -40.19 -8.07
C ALA A 294 -12.31 -41.45 -8.80
N SER A 295 -12.83 -41.32 -10.04
CA SER A 295 -13.30 -42.46 -10.84
C SER A 295 -13.27 -42.18 -12.34
N GLN A 296 -13.17 -43.27 -13.13
CA GLN A 296 -13.29 -43.19 -14.59
C GLN A 296 -14.65 -42.64 -15.06
N SER A 297 -15.71 -42.86 -14.31
CA SER A 297 -17.05 -42.34 -14.64
C SER A 297 -17.12 -40.82 -14.48
N GLN A 298 -16.56 -40.30 -13.40
CA GLN A 298 -16.46 -38.86 -13.19
C GLN A 298 -15.61 -38.21 -14.28
N PHE A 299 -14.44 -38.76 -14.56
CA PHE A 299 -13.57 -38.32 -15.65
C PHE A 299 -14.30 -38.30 -16.99
N GLY A 300 -14.96 -39.41 -17.38
CA GLY A 300 -15.68 -39.52 -18.66
C GLY A 300 -16.76 -38.45 -18.85
N ARG A 301 -17.50 -38.10 -17.79
CA ARG A 301 -18.50 -37.01 -17.82
C ARG A 301 -17.88 -35.66 -18.07
N HIS A 302 -16.80 -35.31 -17.33
CA HIS A 302 -16.12 -34.03 -17.48
C HIS A 302 -15.40 -33.95 -18.83
N PHE A 303 -14.76 -35.04 -19.26
CA PHE A 303 -14.07 -35.10 -20.54
C PHE A 303 -15.02 -34.83 -21.70
N LYS A 304 -16.17 -35.58 -21.77
CA LYS A 304 -17.19 -35.39 -22.81
C LYS A 304 -17.74 -33.94 -22.79
N ARG A 305 -17.99 -33.40 -21.60
CA ARG A 305 -18.52 -32.03 -21.46
C ARG A 305 -17.56 -30.97 -22.00
N LEU A 306 -16.23 -31.13 -21.81
CA LEU A 306 -15.24 -30.14 -22.23
C LEU A 306 -14.73 -30.34 -23.65
N THR A 307 -14.67 -31.59 -24.15
CA THR A 307 -14.11 -31.94 -25.46
C THR A 307 -15.15 -32.27 -26.54
N GLY A 308 -16.39 -32.43 -26.13
CA GLY A 308 -17.49 -32.84 -27.01
C GLY A 308 -17.54 -34.36 -27.32
N VAL A 309 -16.45 -35.11 -27.04
CA VAL A 309 -16.35 -36.55 -27.35
C VAL A 309 -16.00 -37.33 -26.09
N THR A 310 -16.28 -38.67 -26.10
CA THR A 310 -15.84 -39.53 -24.99
C THR A 310 -14.37 -39.84 -25.06
N PRO A 311 -13.70 -40.16 -23.92
CA PRO A 311 -12.29 -40.57 -23.91
C PRO A 311 -11.98 -41.70 -24.90
N LYS A 312 -12.89 -42.69 -25.02
CA LYS A 312 -12.71 -43.80 -25.96
C LYS A 312 -12.78 -43.37 -27.44
N GLN A 313 -13.62 -42.38 -27.75
CA GLN A 313 -13.70 -41.79 -29.09
C GLN A 313 -12.50 -40.94 -29.41
N PHE A 314 -11.93 -40.25 -28.41
CA PHE A 314 -10.73 -39.44 -28.56
C PHE A 314 -9.49 -40.25 -28.93
N LEU A 315 -9.33 -41.46 -28.33
CA LEU A 315 -8.25 -42.40 -28.63
C LEU A 315 -8.36 -43.08 -30.01
N LYS A 316 -9.52 -43.00 -30.64
CA LYS A 316 -9.74 -43.63 -31.97
C LYS A 316 -9.47 -42.68 -33.15
N LYS A 317 -9.22 -41.42 -32.86
CA LYS A 317 -8.77 -40.41 -33.81
C LYS A 317 -7.26 -40.43 -33.97
#